data_4310e5bb91154c9c96e2d2833a2761bd
#
_entry.id   4310e5bb91154c9c96e2d2833a2761bd
#
_cell.length_a   1.000
_cell.length_b   1.000
_cell.length_c   1.000
_cell.angle_alpha   90.00
_cell.angle_beta   90.00
_cell.angle_gamma   90.00
#
_symmetry.space_group_name_H-M   'P 1'
#
loop_
_entity.id
_entity.type
_entity.pdbx_description
1 polymer ?
#
loop_
_entity_poly.entity_id
_entity_poly.type
_entity_poly.pdbx_seq_one_letter_code
_entity_poly.pdbx_strand_id
1 'polypeptide(L)'
;IDTTDIEYFLAELSSDKFLGRKPCSPGEEITINFIKDEFQKMGLEPGNGDSYFQEVPLVDITAAPSQGMFITGGKKDLKFEYKKDMMTFTQQVKENIDINNSELVFCGFGIVAPEYGWNDYDGIDMTGKTAVIFVNDPGYYSEDSTFFKGKTMTYYGRWDYKFEEAARQNADGVILIHEKGAAGYPWFVVSNSWSGG
;
A
#
# COMPACT_ATOMS: atom_id res chain seq x y z
N ILE A 1 -1.68 -27.10 -21.97
CA ILE A 1 -1.61 -27.06 -20.47
C ILE A 1 -2.59 -28.13 -19.99
N ASP A 2 -2.07 -29.11 -19.29
CA ASP A 2 -2.90 -30.10 -18.62
C ASP A 2 -2.75 -30.03 -17.08
N THR A 3 -3.51 -30.84 -16.36
CA THR A 3 -3.45 -30.87 -14.89
C THR A 3 -2.11 -31.35 -14.36
N THR A 4 -1.43 -32.21 -15.10
CA THR A 4 -0.13 -32.76 -14.72
C THR A 4 0.95 -31.70 -14.72
N ASP A 5 0.95 -30.81 -15.71
CA ASP A 5 1.88 -29.68 -15.76
C ASP A 5 1.65 -28.71 -14.57
N ILE A 6 0.38 -28.43 -14.27
CA ILE A 6 0.01 -27.57 -13.15
C ILE A 6 0.44 -28.20 -11.80
N GLU A 7 0.17 -29.48 -11.62
CA GLU A 7 0.56 -30.23 -10.41
C GLU A 7 2.09 -30.23 -10.24
N TYR A 8 2.83 -30.45 -11.31
CA TYR A 8 4.30 -30.42 -11.30
C TYR A 8 4.82 -29.05 -10.86
N PHE A 9 4.40 -27.96 -11.50
CA PHE A 9 4.90 -26.63 -11.16
C PHE A 9 4.47 -26.18 -9.76
N LEU A 10 3.27 -26.52 -9.33
CA LEU A 10 2.83 -26.22 -7.97
C LEU A 10 3.66 -26.99 -6.93
N ALA A 11 3.88 -28.28 -7.14
CA ALA A 11 4.65 -29.10 -6.23
C ALA A 11 6.11 -28.61 -6.11
N GLU A 12 6.76 -28.35 -7.26
CA GLU A 12 8.13 -27.83 -7.26
C GLU A 12 8.24 -26.47 -6.59
N LEU A 13 7.48 -25.48 -7.07
CA LEU A 13 7.57 -24.10 -6.59
C LEU A 13 7.12 -23.93 -5.13
N SER A 14 6.28 -24.80 -4.58
CA SER A 14 5.86 -24.77 -3.19
C SER A 14 6.77 -25.56 -2.24
N SER A 15 7.76 -26.29 -2.79
CA SER A 15 8.66 -27.10 -1.96
C SER A 15 9.65 -26.25 -1.15
N ASP A 16 10.15 -26.82 -0.05
CA ASP A 16 11.14 -26.16 0.82
C ASP A 16 12.46 -25.83 0.10
N LYS A 17 12.75 -26.50 -1.01
CA LYS A 17 13.88 -26.22 -1.90
C LYS A 17 13.95 -24.76 -2.34
N PHE A 18 12.82 -24.12 -2.53
CA PHE A 18 12.71 -22.74 -3.00
C PHE A 18 12.71 -21.69 -1.87
N LEU A 19 12.87 -22.10 -0.61
CA LEU A 19 13.07 -21.21 0.56
C LEU A 19 12.05 -20.07 0.67
N GLY A 20 10.80 -20.29 0.23
CA GLY A 20 9.74 -19.27 0.25
C GLY A 20 9.84 -18.19 -0.84
N ARG A 21 10.85 -18.22 -1.70
CA ARG A 21 11.00 -17.36 -2.90
C ARG A 21 11.02 -15.85 -2.60
N LYS A 22 11.48 -15.45 -1.42
CA LYS A 22 11.55 -14.03 -1.06
C LYS A 22 12.49 -13.30 -2.04
N PRO A 23 12.09 -12.12 -2.58
CA PRO A 23 12.97 -11.28 -3.37
C PRO A 23 14.28 -10.92 -2.63
N CYS A 24 15.36 -10.73 -3.38
CA CYS A 24 16.70 -10.43 -2.86
C CYS A 24 17.24 -11.50 -1.89
N SER A 25 16.85 -12.76 -2.10
CA SER A 25 17.31 -13.91 -1.28
C SER A 25 17.75 -15.07 -2.15
N PRO A 26 18.47 -16.07 -1.57
CA PRO A 26 18.81 -17.30 -2.31
C PRO A 26 17.58 -18.02 -2.90
N GLY A 27 16.41 -17.88 -2.26
CA GLY A 27 15.15 -18.44 -2.76
C GLY A 27 14.70 -17.81 -4.07
N GLU A 28 14.92 -16.50 -4.26
CA GLU A 28 14.69 -15.85 -5.55
C GLU A 28 15.58 -16.43 -6.64
N GLU A 29 16.89 -16.50 -6.41
CA GLU A 29 17.85 -17.01 -7.42
C GLU A 29 17.52 -18.42 -7.87
N ILE A 30 17.17 -19.31 -6.93
CA ILE A 30 16.74 -20.68 -7.26
C ILE A 30 15.46 -20.63 -8.10
N THR A 31 14.51 -19.76 -7.75
CA THR A 31 13.22 -19.67 -8.41
C THR A 31 13.34 -19.16 -9.85
N ILE A 32 14.04 -18.04 -10.04
CA ILE A 32 14.17 -17.45 -11.38
C ILE A 32 14.97 -18.35 -12.33
N ASN A 33 16.01 -19.05 -11.84
CA ASN A 33 16.76 -20.00 -12.63
C ASN A 33 15.89 -21.21 -13.02
N PHE A 34 15.10 -21.74 -12.08
CA PHE A 34 14.14 -22.81 -12.40
C PHE A 34 13.16 -22.40 -13.50
N ILE A 35 12.56 -21.22 -13.39
CA ILE A 35 11.62 -20.71 -14.39
C ILE A 35 12.30 -20.51 -15.75
N LYS A 36 13.51 -19.97 -15.77
CA LYS A 36 14.31 -19.82 -16.98
C LYS A 36 14.54 -21.18 -17.64
N ASP A 37 14.97 -22.18 -16.88
CA ASP A 37 15.25 -23.51 -17.42
C ASP A 37 13.99 -24.19 -17.98
N GLU A 38 12.83 -23.99 -17.36
CA GLU A 38 11.56 -24.47 -17.89
C GLU A 38 11.15 -23.74 -19.16
N PHE A 39 11.35 -22.42 -19.26
CA PHE A 39 11.11 -21.66 -20.50
C PHE A 39 11.99 -22.15 -21.65
N GLN A 40 13.26 -22.46 -21.38
CA GLN A 40 14.16 -23.04 -22.37
C GLN A 40 13.70 -24.42 -22.83
N LYS A 41 13.24 -25.30 -21.91
CA LYS A 41 12.69 -26.61 -22.24
C LYS A 41 11.44 -26.52 -23.13
N MET A 42 10.62 -25.48 -22.92
CA MET A 42 9.44 -25.20 -23.72
C MET A 42 9.78 -24.60 -25.09
N GLY A 43 11.05 -24.29 -25.37
CA GLY A 43 11.49 -23.65 -26.60
C GLY A 43 11.15 -22.16 -26.70
N LEU A 44 10.90 -21.51 -25.57
CA LEU A 44 10.73 -20.06 -25.52
C LEU A 44 12.07 -19.34 -25.66
N GLU A 45 12.09 -18.25 -26.40
CA GLU A 45 13.27 -17.40 -26.53
C GLU A 45 13.32 -16.32 -25.43
N PRO A 46 14.51 -15.76 -25.13
CA PRO A 46 14.64 -14.65 -24.19
C PRO A 46 13.77 -13.45 -24.59
N GLY A 47 13.12 -12.83 -23.62
CA GLY A 47 12.25 -11.66 -23.84
C GLY A 47 12.93 -10.31 -23.61
N ASN A 48 14.15 -10.30 -23.06
CA ASN A 48 14.92 -9.10 -22.75
C ASN A 48 16.30 -9.15 -23.45
N GLY A 49 16.34 -8.88 -24.73
CA GLY A 49 17.50 -9.08 -25.57
C GLY A 49 17.92 -10.56 -25.56
N ASP A 50 19.15 -10.85 -25.11
CA ASP A 50 19.68 -12.22 -24.98
C ASP A 50 19.43 -12.83 -23.57
N SER A 51 18.69 -12.14 -22.72
CA SER A 51 18.44 -12.55 -21.34
C SER A 51 16.98 -12.95 -21.09
N TYR A 52 16.78 -14.02 -20.29
CA TYR A 52 15.48 -14.37 -19.73
C TYR A 52 15.12 -13.51 -18.51
N PHE A 53 16.05 -12.71 -18.01
CA PHE A 53 15.88 -11.90 -16.80
C PHE A 53 15.76 -10.42 -17.14
N GLN A 54 14.91 -9.73 -16.40
CA GLN A 54 14.87 -8.28 -16.31
C GLN A 54 15.31 -7.87 -14.91
N GLU A 55 16.34 -7.04 -14.83
CA GLU A 55 16.76 -6.49 -13.54
C GLU A 55 15.79 -5.41 -13.07
N VAL A 56 15.33 -5.55 -11.84
CA VAL A 56 14.47 -4.58 -11.17
C VAL A 56 15.17 -4.13 -9.89
N PRO A 57 15.71 -2.89 -9.84
CA PRO A 57 16.33 -2.38 -8.62
C PRO A 57 15.27 -2.18 -7.54
N LEU A 58 15.50 -2.77 -6.37
CA LEU A 58 14.63 -2.69 -5.20
C LEU A 58 15.35 -1.99 -4.06
N VAL A 59 14.59 -1.36 -3.19
CA VAL A 59 15.07 -0.80 -1.93
C VAL A 59 14.30 -1.48 -0.81
N ASP A 60 15.01 -2.10 0.13
CA ASP A 60 14.43 -2.63 1.36
C ASP A 60 14.46 -1.52 2.42
N ILE A 61 13.31 -1.23 2.99
CA ILE A 61 13.15 -0.19 4.02
C ILE A 61 12.74 -0.87 5.32
N THR A 62 13.67 -0.92 6.28
CA THR A 62 13.37 -1.36 7.65
C THR A 62 13.09 -0.13 8.51
N ALA A 63 11.85 0.04 8.93
CA ALA A 63 11.46 1.18 9.75
C ALA A 63 11.51 0.87 11.26
N ALA A 64 11.97 1.85 12.04
CA ALA A 64 11.87 1.86 13.51
C ALA A 64 10.92 2.98 13.94
N PRO A 65 9.59 2.76 13.88
CA PRO A 65 8.62 3.81 14.16
C PRO A 65 8.56 4.20 15.62
N SER A 66 8.18 5.45 15.89
CA SER A 66 7.87 5.91 17.25
C SER A 66 6.71 5.08 17.84
N GLN A 67 6.76 4.83 19.15
CA GLN A 67 5.79 3.98 19.84
C GLN A 67 4.44 4.67 20.08
N GLY A 68 4.28 5.91 19.67
CA GLY A 68 3.02 6.63 19.80
C GLY A 68 2.96 7.93 19.02
N MET A 69 1.74 8.39 18.83
CA MET A 69 1.41 9.67 18.21
C MET A 69 0.53 10.47 19.17
N PHE A 70 0.74 11.78 19.22
CA PHE A 70 -0.06 12.69 20.02
C PHE A 70 -0.71 13.73 19.09
N ILE A 71 -2.00 13.98 19.29
CA ILE A 71 -2.74 15.05 18.63
C ILE A 71 -3.22 16.00 19.72
N THR A 72 -2.83 17.26 19.60
CA THR A 72 -3.15 18.32 20.58
C THR A 72 -3.85 19.51 19.91
N GLY A 73 -4.34 20.43 20.67
CA GLY A 73 -4.99 21.64 20.16
C GLY A 73 -6.48 21.50 19.80
N GLY A 74 -7.06 20.30 19.99
CA GLY A 74 -8.49 20.07 19.87
C GLY A 74 -9.25 20.25 21.19
N LYS A 75 -10.51 19.81 21.26
CA LYS A 75 -11.30 19.81 22.50
C LYS A 75 -10.69 18.98 23.62
N LYS A 76 -9.91 17.97 23.27
CA LYS A 76 -9.12 17.12 24.15
C LYS A 76 -7.89 16.62 23.39
N ASP A 77 -6.83 16.37 24.10
CA ASP A 77 -5.65 15.71 23.56
C ASP A 77 -5.93 14.23 23.31
N LEU A 78 -5.40 13.70 22.22
CA LEU A 78 -5.50 12.30 21.84
C LEU A 78 -4.09 11.68 21.85
N LYS A 79 -4.03 10.44 22.31
CA LYS A 79 -2.82 9.63 22.29
C LYS A 79 -3.14 8.31 21.60
N PHE A 80 -2.27 7.92 20.68
CA PHE A 80 -2.35 6.66 19.96
C PHE A 80 -1.10 5.82 20.22
N GLU A 81 -1.27 4.53 20.40
CA GLU A 81 -0.18 3.57 20.62
C GLU A 81 0.08 2.74 19.38
N TYR A 82 1.36 2.60 19.02
CA TYR A 82 1.77 1.81 17.86
C TYR A 82 1.30 0.35 17.98
N LYS A 83 0.85 -0.24 16.88
CA LYS A 83 0.21 -1.56 16.73
C LYS A 83 -1.19 -1.67 17.33
N LYS A 84 -1.50 -0.95 18.37
CA LYS A 84 -2.81 -1.00 19.03
C LYS A 84 -3.82 -0.07 18.35
N ASP A 85 -3.48 1.19 18.24
CA ASP A 85 -4.37 2.25 17.77
C ASP A 85 -3.92 2.84 16.41
N MET A 86 -2.65 2.67 16.08
CA MET A 86 -2.04 3.17 14.84
C MET A 86 -0.97 2.23 14.31
N MET A 87 -0.78 2.29 13.00
CA MET A 87 0.39 1.80 12.30
C MET A 87 1.03 2.98 11.56
N THR A 88 2.34 2.97 11.42
CA THR A 88 3.05 3.98 10.65
C THR A 88 4.11 3.32 9.77
N PHE A 89 4.25 3.82 8.57
CA PHE A 89 5.22 3.36 7.59
C PHE A 89 5.57 4.50 6.64
N THR A 90 6.60 4.31 5.86
CA THR A 90 7.01 5.23 4.81
C THR A 90 7.53 4.44 3.60
N GLN A 91 7.36 5.01 2.42
CA GLN A 91 8.01 4.55 1.17
C GLN A 91 9.16 5.48 0.76
N GLN A 92 9.46 6.50 1.58
CA GLN A 92 10.57 7.40 1.31
C GLN A 92 11.88 6.78 1.78
N VAL A 93 12.89 6.78 0.91
CA VAL A 93 14.24 6.32 1.22
C VAL A 93 14.97 7.44 1.96
N LYS A 94 14.76 7.51 3.28
CA LYS A 94 15.37 8.50 4.18
C LYS A 94 15.74 7.85 5.50
N GLU A 95 16.85 8.27 6.09
CA GLU A 95 17.29 7.77 7.40
C GLU A 95 16.31 8.16 8.53
N ASN A 96 15.76 9.36 8.47
CA ASN A 96 14.82 9.86 9.46
C ASN A 96 13.69 10.63 8.78
N ILE A 97 12.49 10.44 9.29
CA ILE A 97 11.30 11.21 8.92
C ILE A 97 10.62 11.61 10.21
N ASP A 98 10.58 12.92 10.45
CA ASP A 98 9.94 13.50 11.62
C ASP A 98 8.81 14.43 11.18
N ILE A 99 7.61 14.15 11.68
CA ILE A 99 6.44 15.02 11.50
C ILE A 99 6.07 15.56 12.90
N ASN A 100 6.60 16.73 13.21
CA ASN A 100 6.39 17.37 14.50
C ASN A 100 5.60 18.66 14.36
N ASN A 101 4.58 18.84 15.22
CA ASN A 101 3.72 20.04 15.23
C ASN A 101 3.08 20.34 13.86
N SER A 102 2.83 19.35 13.05
CA SER A 102 2.14 19.50 11.77
C SER A 102 0.66 19.78 12.01
N GLU A 103 0.14 20.79 11.34
CA GLU A 103 -1.29 21.09 11.36
C GLU A 103 -2.06 19.94 10.72
N LEU A 104 -3.10 19.45 11.39
CA LEU A 104 -3.97 18.41 10.86
C LEU A 104 -5.13 19.04 10.09
N VAL A 105 -5.29 18.65 8.84
CA VAL A 105 -6.40 19.10 7.98
C VAL A 105 -7.25 17.91 7.59
N PHE A 106 -8.53 17.95 7.93
CA PHE A 106 -9.46 16.90 7.51
C PHE A 106 -9.90 17.16 6.05
N CYS A 107 -9.55 16.24 5.18
CA CYS A 107 -9.77 16.29 3.73
C CYS A 107 -10.73 15.17 3.28
N GLY A 108 -11.81 14.92 4.01
CA GLY A 108 -12.83 13.95 3.61
C GLY A 108 -12.25 12.58 3.24
N PHE A 109 -12.37 12.20 1.97
CA PHE A 109 -11.77 10.99 1.43
C PHE A 109 -10.39 11.22 0.78
N GLY A 110 -9.92 12.46 0.71
CA GLY A 110 -8.64 12.81 0.08
C GLY A 110 -8.61 12.49 -1.42
N ILE A 111 -9.68 12.83 -2.14
CA ILE A 111 -9.87 12.46 -3.54
C ILE A 111 -9.97 13.71 -4.43
N VAL A 112 -9.31 13.64 -5.59
CA VAL A 112 -9.51 14.54 -6.72
C VAL A 112 -9.97 13.69 -7.90
N ALA A 113 -11.25 13.75 -8.23
CA ALA A 113 -11.88 12.94 -9.28
C ALA A 113 -12.78 13.86 -10.16
N PRO A 114 -12.18 14.53 -11.17
CA PRO A 114 -12.88 15.50 -11.99
C PRO A 114 -14.10 14.93 -12.72
N GLU A 115 -14.05 13.66 -13.11
CA GLU A 115 -15.14 12.95 -13.78
C GLU A 115 -16.38 12.77 -12.91
N TYR A 116 -16.22 12.83 -11.58
CA TYR A 116 -17.32 12.86 -10.61
C TYR A 116 -17.61 14.29 -10.10
N GLY A 117 -16.89 15.31 -10.59
CA GLY A 117 -16.97 16.68 -10.06
C GLY A 117 -16.54 16.77 -8.61
N TRP A 118 -15.61 15.90 -8.16
CA TRP A 118 -15.21 15.75 -6.77
C TRP A 118 -13.77 16.22 -6.53
N ASN A 119 -13.57 17.07 -5.53
CA ASN A 119 -12.25 17.50 -5.09
C ASN A 119 -12.25 17.81 -3.58
N ASP A 120 -11.69 16.92 -2.78
CA ASP A 120 -11.60 17.09 -1.32
C ASP A 120 -10.52 18.10 -0.90
N TYR A 121 -9.68 18.54 -1.83
CA TYR A 121 -8.60 19.49 -1.57
C TYR A 121 -8.89 20.90 -2.12
N ASP A 122 -10.09 21.13 -2.64
CA ASP A 122 -10.44 22.42 -3.25
C ASP A 122 -10.29 23.57 -2.26
N GLY A 123 -9.46 24.56 -2.62
CA GLY A 123 -9.16 25.72 -1.77
C GLY A 123 -8.30 25.43 -0.54
N ILE A 124 -7.72 24.23 -0.41
CA ILE A 124 -6.86 23.83 0.72
C ILE A 124 -5.39 23.81 0.28
N ASP A 125 -4.55 24.58 0.95
CA ASP A 125 -3.09 24.43 0.85
C ASP A 125 -2.61 23.41 1.89
N MET A 126 -2.06 22.27 1.40
CA MET A 126 -1.56 21.19 2.23
C MET A 126 -0.07 21.28 2.54
N THR A 127 0.62 22.29 2.02
CA THR A 127 2.09 22.44 2.24
C THR A 127 2.42 22.52 3.73
N GLY A 128 3.27 21.61 4.21
CA GLY A 128 3.67 21.54 5.61
C GLY A 128 2.63 20.96 6.57
N LYS A 129 1.54 20.39 6.05
CA LYS A 129 0.42 19.89 6.86
C LYS A 129 0.24 18.38 6.69
N THR A 130 -0.50 17.79 7.61
CA THR A 130 -0.87 16.37 7.58
C THR A 130 -2.33 16.21 7.21
N ALA A 131 -2.61 15.50 6.14
CA ALA A 131 -3.96 15.19 5.71
C ALA A 131 -4.58 14.12 6.62
N VAL A 132 -5.80 14.33 7.06
CA VAL A 132 -6.62 13.34 7.78
C VAL A 132 -7.75 12.92 6.84
N ILE A 133 -7.78 11.66 6.43
CA ILE A 133 -8.65 11.17 5.37
C ILE A 133 -9.29 9.81 5.73
N PHE A 134 -10.47 9.54 5.16
CA PHE A 134 -11.11 8.24 5.29
C PHE A 134 -10.62 7.23 4.25
N VAL A 135 -10.61 5.96 4.64
CA VAL A 135 -10.49 4.83 3.71
C VAL A 135 -11.75 4.74 2.81
N ASN A 136 -11.61 4.12 1.66
CA ASN A 136 -12.64 3.98 0.65
C ASN A 136 -12.97 5.32 -0.06
N ASP A 137 -14.11 5.40 -0.72
CA ASP A 137 -14.57 6.56 -1.47
C ASP A 137 -16.02 6.93 -1.10
N PRO A 138 -16.53 8.09 -1.52
CA PRO A 138 -17.86 8.55 -1.13
C PRO A 138 -18.98 7.61 -1.58
N GLY A 139 -18.75 6.82 -2.63
CA GLY A 139 -19.75 5.88 -3.14
C GLY A 139 -20.14 4.82 -2.10
N TYR A 140 -19.22 4.41 -1.24
CA TYR A 140 -19.50 3.42 -0.19
C TYR A 140 -20.63 3.85 0.76
N TYR A 141 -20.72 5.14 1.05
CA TYR A 141 -21.73 5.73 1.95
C TYR A 141 -22.94 6.29 1.20
N SER A 142 -22.88 6.32 -0.13
CA SER A 142 -23.98 6.77 -0.97
C SER A 142 -25.01 5.66 -1.18
N GLU A 143 -26.28 6.03 -1.31
CA GLU A 143 -27.34 5.15 -1.79
C GLU A 143 -27.37 5.05 -3.33
N ASP A 144 -26.65 5.94 -4.02
CA ASP A 144 -26.52 5.94 -5.49
C ASP A 144 -25.42 4.96 -5.93
N SER A 145 -25.81 3.85 -6.51
CA SER A 145 -24.91 2.81 -7.00
C SER A 145 -24.07 3.24 -8.22
N THR A 146 -24.37 4.37 -8.83
CA THR A 146 -23.59 4.91 -9.97
C THR A 146 -22.51 5.87 -9.51
N PHE A 147 -22.69 6.51 -8.35
CA PHE A 147 -21.72 7.43 -7.78
C PHE A 147 -20.52 6.69 -7.19
N PHE A 148 -19.32 6.88 -7.71
CA PHE A 148 -18.12 6.14 -7.39
C PHE A 148 -18.33 4.60 -7.39
N LYS A 149 -19.22 4.08 -8.26
CA LYS A 149 -19.63 2.67 -8.33
C LYS A 149 -20.28 2.11 -7.04
N GLY A 150 -20.90 2.98 -6.24
CA GLY A 150 -21.59 2.62 -5.02
C GLY A 150 -20.67 1.93 -4.01
N LYS A 151 -21.09 0.76 -3.49
CA LYS A 151 -20.32 0.01 -2.48
C LYS A 151 -19.06 -0.69 -3.02
N THR A 152 -18.86 -0.71 -4.34
CA THR A 152 -17.65 -1.28 -4.93
C THR A 152 -16.55 -0.23 -4.91
N MET A 153 -15.52 -0.48 -4.09
CA MET A 153 -14.38 0.44 -3.97
C MET A 153 -13.75 0.71 -5.34
N THR A 154 -13.65 1.99 -5.72
CA THR A 154 -12.90 2.42 -6.90
C THR A 154 -11.40 2.49 -6.58
N TYR A 155 -10.56 2.82 -7.59
CA TYR A 155 -9.15 3.11 -7.35
C TYR A 155 -8.94 4.26 -6.37
N TYR A 156 -9.82 5.26 -6.40
CA TYR A 156 -9.80 6.39 -5.47
C TYR A 156 -9.94 6.01 -4.00
N GLY A 157 -10.61 4.90 -3.70
CA GLY A 157 -10.77 4.36 -2.34
C GLY A 157 -9.56 3.63 -1.79
N ARG A 158 -8.57 3.29 -2.64
CA ARG A 158 -7.40 2.50 -2.26
C ARG A 158 -6.37 3.34 -1.54
N TRP A 159 -5.62 2.68 -0.65
CA TRP A 159 -4.58 3.32 0.16
C TRP A 159 -3.49 3.98 -0.69
N ASP A 160 -3.03 3.28 -1.73
CA ASP A 160 -1.99 3.80 -2.63
C ASP A 160 -2.41 5.14 -3.22
N TYR A 161 -3.64 5.23 -3.77
CA TYR A 161 -4.16 6.49 -4.28
C TYR A 161 -4.17 7.60 -3.22
N LYS A 162 -4.60 7.28 -1.97
CA LYS A 162 -4.67 8.25 -0.86
C LYS A 162 -3.32 8.89 -0.57
N PHE A 163 -2.28 8.06 -0.49
CA PHE A 163 -0.92 8.54 -0.22
C PHE A 163 -0.34 9.29 -1.41
N GLU A 164 -0.55 8.80 -2.62
CA GLU A 164 -0.12 9.49 -3.85
C GLU A 164 -0.79 10.84 -4.01
N GLU A 165 -2.12 10.94 -3.78
CA GLU A 165 -2.83 12.19 -3.92
C GLU A 165 -2.41 13.21 -2.86
N ALA A 166 -2.29 12.82 -1.60
CA ALA A 166 -1.79 13.70 -0.57
C ALA A 166 -0.37 14.22 -0.88
N ALA A 167 0.49 13.37 -1.44
CA ALA A 167 1.81 13.78 -1.91
C ALA A 167 1.73 14.78 -3.07
N ARG A 168 0.81 14.58 -4.04
CA ARG A 168 0.56 15.56 -5.13
C ARG A 168 0.07 16.91 -4.59
N GLN A 169 -0.64 16.91 -3.47
CA GLN A 169 -1.10 18.10 -2.76
C GLN A 169 -0.03 18.73 -1.83
N ASN A 170 1.21 18.20 -1.84
CA ASN A 170 2.35 18.62 -1.00
C ASN A 170 2.12 18.44 0.51
N ALA A 171 1.31 17.48 0.93
CA ALA A 171 1.18 17.15 2.35
C ALA A 171 2.46 16.50 2.89
N ASP A 172 2.86 16.85 4.12
CA ASP A 172 4.01 16.25 4.81
C ASP A 172 3.73 14.84 5.31
N GLY A 173 2.45 14.54 5.55
CA GLY A 173 2.01 13.24 6.02
C GLY A 173 0.52 12.99 5.81
N VAL A 174 0.13 11.73 6.08
CA VAL A 174 -1.27 11.30 5.97
C VAL A 174 -1.65 10.47 7.19
N ILE A 175 -2.78 10.79 7.77
CA ILE A 175 -3.48 9.93 8.73
C ILE A 175 -4.69 9.34 8.01
N LEU A 176 -4.61 8.06 7.64
CA LEU A 176 -5.71 7.32 7.06
C LEU A 176 -6.57 6.71 8.15
N ILE A 177 -7.80 7.15 8.25
CA ILE A 177 -8.76 6.61 9.21
C ILE A 177 -9.30 5.28 8.67
N HIS A 178 -8.93 4.19 9.34
CA HIS A 178 -9.41 2.86 9.02
C HIS A 178 -10.79 2.62 9.66
N GLU A 179 -11.78 2.31 8.84
CA GLU A 179 -13.11 1.88 9.26
C GLU A 179 -13.35 0.47 8.69
N LYS A 180 -13.66 -0.48 9.58
CA LYS A 180 -13.77 -1.91 9.25
C LYS A 180 -14.72 -2.19 8.08
N GLY A 181 -15.88 -1.54 8.07
CA GLY A 181 -16.90 -1.76 7.03
C GLY A 181 -16.41 -1.25 5.67
N ALA A 182 -15.94 -0.01 5.63
CA ALA A 182 -15.45 0.63 4.42
C ALA A 182 -14.16 -0.01 3.89
N ALA A 183 -13.24 -0.42 4.78
CA ALA A 183 -12.02 -1.12 4.38
C ALA A 183 -12.27 -2.55 3.91
N GLY A 184 -13.32 -3.20 4.42
CA GLY A 184 -13.64 -4.60 4.13
C GLY A 184 -12.89 -5.62 4.99
N TYR A 185 -12.07 -5.16 5.96
CA TYR A 185 -11.30 -6.02 6.87
C TYR A 185 -11.05 -5.35 8.22
N PRO A 186 -10.86 -6.13 9.29
CA PRO A 186 -10.65 -5.61 10.65
C PRO A 186 -9.24 -5.10 10.89
N TRP A 187 -9.08 -4.30 11.97
CA TRP A 187 -7.81 -3.67 12.35
C TRP A 187 -6.62 -4.61 12.48
N PHE A 188 -6.83 -5.84 12.96
CA PHE A 188 -5.71 -6.79 13.11
C PHE A 188 -5.02 -7.13 11.78
N VAL A 189 -5.73 -7.03 10.65
CA VAL A 189 -5.12 -7.21 9.32
C VAL A 189 -4.10 -6.09 9.07
N VAL A 190 -4.49 -4.84 9.37
CA VAL A 190 -3.58 -3.69 9.26
C VAL A 190 -2.36 -3.87 10.14
N SER A 191 -2.60 -4.13 11.44
CA SER A 191 -1.50 -4.23 12.42
C SER A 191 -0.53 -5.38 12.12
N ASN A 192 -1.01 -6.50 11.57
CA ASN A 192 -0.15 -7.63 11.19
C ASN A 192 0.59 -7.39 9.87
N SER A 193 -0.05 -6.76 8.89
CA SER A 193 0.56 -6.54 7.57
C SER A 193 1.70 -5.52 7.61
N TRP A 194 1.65 -4.56 8.52
CA TRP A 194 2.62 -3.47 8.61
C TRP A 194 3.57 -3.56 9.81
N SER A 195 3.50 -4.65 10.58
CA SER A 195 4.33 -4.84 11.78
C SER A 195 5.57 -5.69 11.58
N GLY A 196 5.72 -6.27 10.39
CA GLY A 196 6.89 -7.05 10.02
C GLY A 196 7.94 -6.17 9.35
N GLY A 197 9.08 -6.04 9.99
CA GLY A 197 10.32 -5.63 9.33
C GLY A 197 11.03 -6.88 8.83
#